data_a1b1f06abf48758f228815804bb67af4
#
_entry.id   a1b1f06abf48758f228815804bb67af4
#
_cell.length_a   1.000
_cell.length_b   1.000
_cell.length_c   1.000
_cell.angle_alpha   90.00
_cell.angle_beta   90.00
_cell.angle_gamma   90.00
#
_symmetry.space_group_name_H-M   'P 1'
#
loop_
_entity.id
_entity.type
_entity.pdbx_description
1 polymer ?
#
loop_
_entity_poly.entity_id
_entity_poly.type
_entity_poly.pdbx_seq_one_letter_code
_entity_poly.pdbx_strand_id
1 'polypeptide(L)'
;MSEVSGLPINRNPLSPGIPALRSGPRGLFDLLPLSVVLPAAAAGAAAGTAAVALHAQLWVSLAIGFGIALLGTIKIEQTNIWQILGMRIALRWRNRRGSAIQPAAAAFDVPVPESGGVHCGMRWDGRYMITMLEVGQATVAPTLLGPAQIRTDDAVPLTEAARCLSQFDIRLAAIDVVTQGVRTQGDQEVVRIYEQLLGPLPASAARTVRLALRFDPLDNTEAIDNRGGGDEGTIRTALVATRRVVSRLATDGVRVRMLTAAELTAADADALYDTAPQDWTEQWHTVRNDAVEMSGYTVRSGRLTSELLAGIWAVPGLSTLVRLRLTPVARSAGPGRAADEVAVTALVRHDTNATMPGDRPEMPAELGLRRLTGRQRRILLDGGHIDPATASSGPPAALARLAVPAAGSGQVIGATSDGFGVAVPLFGPAVRRVEIVGQLRLTQLMVLRAIAVGAKVIVHSTRPDAWSHLAAEVGEPTALSVSSPGGGAQHAAAATMIVYDGVGSAGQVAEATVLHVRAPGEVSAAVPGADVVLVESATDPHEVTIRTARGVLTVRAVTIPEESRYLDAAPDSVPQPA
;
A
#
# COMPACT_ATOMS: atom_id res chain seq x y z
N MET A 1 36.54 12.12 -19.89
CA MET A 1 35.22 12.62 -20.28
C MET A 1 34.44 11.42 -20.75
N SER A 2 33.72 10.77 -19.87
CA SER A 2 32.80 9.67 -20.18
C SER A 2 31.43 10.13 -19.72
N GLU A 3 30.53 10.28 -20.67
CA GLU A 3 29.15 10.66 -20.45
C GLU A 3 28.50 9.72 -19.42
N VAL A 4 28.05 10.30 -18.33
CA VAL A 4 27.19 9.66 -17.35
C VAL A 4 25.86 9.42 -18.05
N SER A 5 25.67 8.19 -18.52
CA SER A 5 24.37 7.73 -19.07
C SER A 5 23.38 7.77 -17.92
N GLY A 6 22.59 8.85 -17.87
CA GLY A 6 21.48 8.98 -16.92
C GLY A 6 20.50 7.83 -17.09
N LEU A 7 20.10 7.24 -15.98
CA LEU A 7 19.02 6.26 -15.92
C LEU A 7 17.79 6.79 -16.69
N PRO A 8 17.23 6.05 -17.63
CA PRO A 8 15.91 6.36 -18.14
C PRO A 8 14.86 5.96 -17.09
N ILE A 9 14.77 6.70 -15.97
CA ILE A 9 13.61 6.66 -15.08
C ILE A 9 12.47 7.35 -15.83
N ASN A 10 11.99 6.69 -16.87
CA ASN A 10 11.06 7.31 -17.80
C ASN A 10 9.82 6.46 -18.01
N ARG A 11 8.98 6.38 -16.97
CA ARG A 11 7.53 6.30 -17.21
C ARG A 11 6.90 7.54 -16.61
N ASN A 12 7.02 8.66 -17.31
CA ASN A 12 6.22 9.83 -17.02
C ASN A 12 4.75 9.48 -17.30
N PRO A 13 3.87 9.38 -16.28
CA PRO A 13 2.45 9.06 -16.48
C PRO A 13 1.71 10.11 -17.31
N LEU A 14 2.38 11.21 -17.66
CA LEU A 14 1.85 12.31 -18.47
C LEU A 14 2.25 12.24 -19.93
N SER A 15 2.74 11.10 -20.44
CA SER A 15 3.05 10.98 -21.89
C SER A 15 1.85 11.38 -22.73
N PRO A 16 2.00 12.32 -23.68
CA PRO A 16 0.91 12.73 -24.54
C PRO A 16 0.42 11.54 -25.39
N GLY A 17 -0.90 11.28 -25.36
CA GLY A 17 -1.53 10.17 -26.09
C GLY A 17 -2.12 9.06 -25.23
N ILE A 18 -1.79 8.97 -23.92
CA ILE A 18 -2.44 7.99 -23.03
C ILE A 18 -3.86 8.49 -22.69
N PRO A 19 -4.92 7.70 -22.93
CA PRO A 19 -6.28 8.08 -22.58
C PRO A 19 -6.43 8.27 -21.06
N ALA A 20 -7.38 9.10 -20.64
CA ALA A 20 -7.69 9.32 -19.24
C ALA A 20 -8.87 8.46 -18.77
N LEU A 21 -8.87 8.07 -17.51
CA LEU A 21 -10.05 7.50 -16.85
C LEU A 21 -11.14 8.56 -16.77
N ARG A 22 -12.38 8.17 -17.09
CA ARG A 22 -13.55 9.06 -17.13
C ARG A 22 -14.49 8.74 -15.99
N SER A 23 -15.20 9.75 -15.49
CA SER A 23 -16.35 9.55 -14.64
C SER A 23 -17.47 8.88 -15.44
N GLY A 24 -18.15 7.89 -14.85
CA GLY A 24 -19.36 7.33 -15.45
C GLY A 24 -20.41 8.42 -15.71
N PRO A 25 -21.26 8.27 -16.74
CA PRO A 25 -22.36 9.20 -16.99
C PRO A 25 -23.28 9.20 -15.77
N ARG A 26 -23.55 10.37 -15.20
CA ARG A 26 -24.51 10.53 -14.13
C ARG A 26 -25.90 10.67 -14.73
N GLY A 27 -26.76 9.66 -14.57
CA GLY A 27 -28.17 9.73 -14.93
C GLY A 27 -28.95 10.62 -13.97
N LEU A 28 -30.12 11.11 -14.38
CA LEU A 28 -31.06 11.84 -13.50
C LEU A 28 -31.43 11.04 -12.24
N PHE A 29 -31.48 9.72 -12.34
CA PHE A 29 -31.72 8.80 -11.22
C PHE A 29 -30.54 8.69 -10.25
N ASP A 30 -29.32 9.03 -10.67
CA ASP A 30 -28.15 9.13 -9.77
C ASP A 30 -28.20 10.43 -8.93
N LEU A 31 -28.89 11.46 -9.44
CA LEU A 31 -29.13 12.70 -8.71
C LEU A 31 -30.20 12.52 -7.62
N LEU A 32 -31.25 11.78 -7.91
CA LEU A 32 -32.38 11.49 -7.01
C LEU A 32 -32.70 9.99 -7.04
N PRO A 33 -31.94 9.14 -6.35
CA PRO A 33 -32.20 7.72 -6.32
C PRO A 33 -33.53 7.43 -5.63
N LEU A 34 -34.30 6.46 -6.15
CA LEU A 34 -35.58 6.04 -5.59
C LEU A 34 -35.51 5.69 -4.10
N SER A 35 -34.39 5.18 -3.65
CA SER A 35 -34.09 4.90 -2.23
C SER A 35 -34.12 6.14 -1.33
N VAL A 36 -34.11 7.33 -1.90
CA VAL A 36 -34.21 8.62 -1.19
C VAL A 36 -35.57 9.24 -1.37
N VAL A 37 -36.07 9.26 -2.61
CA VAL A 37 -37.33 9.88 -2.95
C VAL A 37 -38.51 9.19 -2.24
N LEU A 38 -38.53 7.85 -2.22
CA LEU A 38 -39.62 7.09 -1.58
C LEU A 38 -39.72 7.34 -0.07
N PRO A 39 -38.66 7.24 0.75
CA PRO A 39 -38.74 7.56 2.18
C PRO A 39 -39.07 9.01 2.45
N ALA A 40 -38.56 9.95 1.63
CA ALA A 40 -38.85 11.37 1.78
C ALA A 40 -40.32 11.69 1.47
N ALA A 41 -40.87 11.09 0.40
CA ALA A 41 -42.29 11.24 0.04
C ALA A 41 -43.19 10.59 1.09
N ALA A 42 -42.86 9.40 1.61
CA ALA A 42 -43.62 8.72 2.65
C ALA A 42 -43.63 9.53 3.95
N ALA A 43 -42.49 10.10 4.37
CA ALA A 43 -42.42 10.96 5.55
C ALA A 43 -43.21 12.26 5.36
N GLY A 44 -43.14 12.87 4.17
CA GLY A 44 -43.94 14.04 3.83
C GLY A 44 -45.44 13.75 3.85
N ALA A 45 -45.87 12.62 3.27
CA ALA A 45 -47.27 12.19 3.30
C ALA A 45 -47.74 11.94 4.75
N ALA A 46 -46.95 11.23 5.56
CA ALA A 46 -47.26 10.98 6.97
C ALA A 46 -47.40 12.27 7.79
N ALA A 47 -46.51 13.24 7.57
CA ALA A 47 -46.55 14.52 8.26
C ALA A 47 -47.76 15.38 7.80
N GLY A 48 -48.04 15.37 6.50
CA GLY A 48 -49.22 16.05 5.95
C GLY A 48 -50.55 15.47 6.50
N THR A 49 -50.67 14.13 6.55
CA THR A 49 -51.86 13.47 7.13
C THR A 49 -51.99 13.71 8.63
N ALA A 50 -50.87 13.71 9.37
CA ALA A 50 -50.88 14.06 10.79
C ALA A 50 -51.33 15.51 11.03
N ALA A 51 -50.92 16.46 10.20
CA ALA A 51 -51.36 17.85 10.27
C ALA A 51 -52.87 17.98 10.01
N VAL A 52 -53.44 17.23 9.04
CA VAL A 52 -54.87 17.17 8.83
C VAL A 52 -55.59 16.63 10.07
N ALA A 53 -55.07 15.54 10.65
CA ALA A 53 -55.65 14.95 11.86
C ALA A 53 -55.64 15.93 13.06
N LEU A 54 -54.70 16.87 13.09
CA LEU A 54 -54.61 17.95 14.08
C LEU A 54 -55.46 19.19 13.70
N HIS A 55 -56.42 19.05 12.78
CA HIS A 55 -57.33 20.10 12.31
C HIS A 55 -56.62 21.29 11.61
N ALA A 56 -55.42 21.12 11.09
CA ALA A 56 -54.76 22.15 10.26
C ALA A 56 -55.51 22.32 8.93
N GLN A 57 -55.49 23.54 8.37
CA GLN A 57 -56.07 23.81 7.06
C GLN A 57 -55.35 22.97 5.97
N LEU A 58 -56.08 22.50 4.98
CA LEU A 58 -55.59 21.57 3.96
C LEU A 58 -54.30 22.07 3.26
N TRP A 59 -54.25 23.36 2.91
CA TRP A 59 -53.09 23.95 2.26
C TRP A 59 -51.85 24.00 3.18
N VAL A 60 -52.02 24.19 4.51
CA VAL A 60 -50.95 24.15 5.50
C VAL A 60 -50.42 22.72 5.62
N SER A 61 -51.31 21.73 5.66
CA SER A 61 -50.94 20.31 5.71
C SER A 61 -50.18 19.87 4.48
N LEU A 62 -50.56 20.32 3.29
CA LEU A 62 -49.85 20.08 2.04
C LEU A 62 -48.49 20.77 2.04
N ALA A 63 -48.40 22.02 2.51
CA ALA A 63 -47.14 22.74 2.60
C ALA A 63 -46.17 22.07 3.57
N ILE A 64 -46.63 21.58 4.74
CA ILE A 64 -45.81 20.82 5.70
C ILE A 64 -45.34 19.52 5.07
N GLY A 65 -46.24 18.76 4.45
CA GLY A 65 -45.88 17.49 3.80
C GLY A 65 -44.84 17.67 2.68
N PHE A 66 -45.04 18.65 1.82
CA PHE A 66 -44.12 18.98 0.75
C PHE A 66 -42.80 19.50 1.27
N GLY A 67 -42.79 20.36 2.29
CA GLY A 67 -41.60 20.89 2.93
C GLY A 67 -40.73 19.77 3.53
N ILE A 68 -41.33 18.81 4.24
CA ILE A 68 -40.62 17.66 4.81
C ILE A 68 -40.10 16.74 3.72
N ALA A 69 -40.87 16.48 2.67
CA ALA A 69 -40.40 15.71 1.52
C ALA A 69 -39.19 16.40 0.84
N LEU A 70 -39.28 17.73 0.63
CA LEU A 70 -38.20 18.50 0.03
C LEU A 70 -36.95 18.53 0.91
N LEU A 71 -37.10 18.77 2.22
CA LEU A 71 -35.98 18.71 3.17
C LEU A 71 -35.29 17.34 3.17
N GLY A 72 -36.08 16.26 3.01
CA GLY A 72 -35.57 14.89 2.91
C GLY A 72 -34.70 14.63 1.66
N THR A 73 -34.82 15.47 0.62
CA THR A 73 -33.98 15.35 -0.59
C THR A 73 -32.65 16.11 -0.50
N ILE A 74 -32.49 16.95 0.52
CA ILE A 74 -31.24 17.73 0.72
C ILE A 74 -30.07 16.76 0.99
N LYS A 75 -29.01 16.92 0.21
CA LYS A 75 -27.76 16.16 0.34
C LYS A 75 -26.77 16.92 1.22
N ILE A 76 -26.35 16.29 2.32
CA ILE A 76 -25.24 16.72 3.16
C ILE A 76 -24.07 15.78 2.84
N GLU A 77 -22.95 16.30 2.34
CA GLU A 77 -21.78 15.51 1.92
C GLU A 77 -22.12 14.33 0.99
N GLN A 78 -23.05 14.55 0.04
CA GLN A 78 -23.58 13.54 -0.91
C GLN A 78 -24.41 12.41 -0.27
N THR A 79 -24.75 12.49 1.01
CA THR A 79 -25.71 11.60 1.68
C THR A 79 -26.93 12.37 2.12
N ASN A 80 -28.11 11.77 2.04
CA ASN A 80 -29.34 12.41 2.46
C ASN A 80 -29.61 12.16 3.95
N ILE A 81 -30.35 13.05 4.58
CA ILE A 81 -30.69 12.96 6.01
C ILE A 81 -31.32 11.60 6.35
N TRP A 82 -32.18 11.08 5.49
CA TRP A 82 -32.82 9.75 5.67
C TRP A 82 -31.82 8.60 5.57
N GLN A 83 -30.85 8.72 4.71
CA GLN A 83 -29.76 7.73 4.61
C GLN A 83 -28.88 7.78 5.87
N ILE A 84 -28.56 8.97 6.37
CA ILE A 84 -27.80 9.15 7.61
C ILE A 84 -28.55 8.53 8.78
N LEU A 85 -29.86 8.83 8.92
CA LEU A 85 -30.69 8.27 9.98
C LEU A 85 -30.79 6.74 9.88
N GLY A 86 -31.06 6.23 8.68
CA GLY A 86 -31.09 4.79 8.42
C GLY A 86 -29.76 4.10 8.73
N MET A 87 -28.64 4.70 8.36
CA MET A 87 -27.30 4.17 8.67
C MET A 87 -27.02 4.20 10.18
N ARG A 88 -27.43 5.25 10.91
CA ARG A 88 -27.27 5.33 12.37
C ARG A 88 -28.10 4.27 13.09
N ILE A 89 -29.35 4.06 12.66
CA ILE A 89 -30.21 3.01 13.21
C ILE A 89 -29.60 1.64 12.91
N ALA A 90 -29.19 1.40 11.67
CA ALA A 90 -28.57 0.14 11.27
C ALA A 90 -27.26 -0.14 12.03
N LEU A 91 -26.44 0.89 12.24
CA LEU A 91 -25.19 0.78 13.03
C LEU A 91 -25.50 0.40 14.47
N ARG A 92 -26.46 1.10 15.13
CA ARG A 92 -26.86 0.77 16.51
C ARG A 92 -27.41 -0.65 16.61
N TRP A 93 -28.17 -1.07 15.60
CA TRP A 93 -28.78 -2.39 15.57
C TRP A 93 -27.73 -3.51 15.36
N ARG A 94 -26.76 -3.29 14.46
CA ARG A 94 -25.61 -4.19 14.27
C ARG A 94 -24.79 -4.33 15.55
N ASN A 95 -24.47 -3.21 16.20
CA ASN A 95 -23.67 -3.23 17.43
C ASN A 95 -24.42 -3.88 18.61
N ARG A 96 -25.77 -3.76 18.66
CA ARG A 96 -26.58 -4.42 19.72
C ARG A 96 -26.76 -5.91 19.48
N ARG A 97 -26.86 -6.36 18.24
CA ARG A 97 -27.09 -7.77 17.91
C ARG A 97 -25.82 -8.59 17.76
N GLY A 98 -24.65 -8.00 17.92
CA GLY A 98 -23.40 -8.68 17.69
C GLY A 98 -23.40 -9.31 16.29
N SER A 99 -23.44 -8.49 15.24
CA SER A 99 -23.45 -9.00 13.87
C SER A 99 -22.15 -9.78 13.65
N ALA A 100 -22.25 -11.10 13.76
CA ALA A 100 -21.13 -11.98 13.45
C ALA A 100 -20.70 -11.73 12.00
N ILE A 101 -19.44 -11.34 11.81
CA ILE A 101 -18.82 -11.48 10.50
C ILE A 101 -18.69 -12.98 10.31
N GLN A 102 -19.32 -13.51 9.29
CA GLN A 102 -19.08 -14.92 8.94
C GLN A 102 -17.59 -15.05 8.63
N PRO A 103 -16.89 -15.97 9.28
CA PRO A 103 -15.50 -16.23 8.93
C PRO A 103 -15.43 -16.59 7.45
N ALA A 104 -14.39 -16.14 6.77
CA ALA A 104 -14.14 -16.55 5.40
C ALA A 104 -14.08 -18.09 5.35
N ALA A 105 -14.58 -18.69 4.28
CA ALA A 105 -14.46 -20.12 4.10
C ALA A 105 -12.97 -20.53 4.16
N ALA A 106 -12.70 -21.71 4.67
CA ALA A 106 -11.34 -22.23 4.75
C ALA A 106 -10.69 -22.25 3.36
N ALA A 107 -9.48 -21.77 3.27
CA ALA A 107 -8.68 -21.88 2.07
C ALA A 107 -8.15 -23.32 1.92
N PHE A 108 -7.97 -23.77 0.69
CA PHE A 108 -7.44 -25.11 0.36
C PHE A 108 -6.40 -24.99 -0.76
N ASP A 109 -5.47 -25.92 -0.79
CA ASP A 109 -4.38 -25.94 -1.77
C ASP A 109 -4.72 -26.83 -2.97
N VAL A 110 -4.45 -26.31 -4.17
CA VAL A 110 -4.58 -27.05 -5.42
C VAL A 110 -3.18 -27.21 -6.03
N PRO A 111 -2.74 -28.44 -6.34
CA PRO A 111 -1.44 -28.66 -6.96
C PRO A 111 -1.41 -28.05 -8.37
N VAL A 112 -0.35 -27.31 -8.68
CA VAL A 112 -0.15 -26.74 -10.01
C VAL A 112 0.53 -27.79 -10.91
N PRO A 113 -0.11 -28.24 -11.99
CA PRO A 113 0.47 -29.23 -12.89
C PRO A 113 1.82 -28.77 -13.44
N GLU A 114 2.78 -29.69 -13.55
CA GLU A 114 4.11 -29.47 -14.16
C GLU A 114 5.02 -28.48 -13.43
N SER A 115 4.67 -28.05 -12.22
CA SER A 115 5.41 -26.98 -11.49
C SER A 115 6.22 -27.50 -10.30
N GLY A 116 6.54 -28.79 -10.23
CA GLY A 116 7.48 -29.32 -9.23
C GLY A 116 7.06 -29.13 -7.76
N GLY A 117 5.77 -29.29 -7.44
CA GLY A 117 5.28 -29.20 -6.06
C GLY A 117 4.75 -27.81 -5.66
N VAL A 118 4.62 -26.88 -6.60
CA VAL A 118 3.96 -25.59 -6.35
C VAL A 118 2.46 -25.81 -6.15
N HIS A 119 1.88 -25.13 -5.15
CA HIS A 119 0.45 -25.14 -4.85
C HIS A 119 -0.14 -23.75 -5.05
N CYS A 120 -1.42 -23.73 -5.43
CA CYS A 120 -2.22 -22.51 -5.51
C CYS A 120 -3.31 -22.57 -4.45
N GLY A 121 -3.26 -21.66 -3.48
CA GLY A 121 -4.31 -21.49 -2.49
C GLY A 121 -5.58 -20.92 -3.13
N MET A 122 -6.71 -21.53 -2.83
CA MET A 122 -8.02 -21.12 -3.30
C MET A 122 -8.98 -20.99 -2.12
N ARG A 123 -9.93 -20.04 -2.24
CA ARG A 123 -10.97 -19.85 -1.23
C ARG A 123 -12.28 -19.48 -1.90
N TRP A 124 -13.36 -20.02 -1.35
CA TRP A 124 -14.72 -19.65 -1.75
C TRP A 124 -15.28 -18.55 -0.85
N ASP A 125 -15.76 -17.43 -1.42
CA ASP A 125 -16.36 -16.34 -0.64
C ASP A 125 -17.91 -16.35 -0.64
N GLY A 126 -18.50 -17.45 -1.11
CA GLY A 126 -19.95 -17.62 -1.26
C GLY A 126 -20.44 -17.30 -2.68
N ARG A 127 -19.68 -16.58 -3.48
CA ARG A 127 -19.98 -16.28 -4.88
C ARG A 127 -18.77 -16.51 -5.80
N TYR A 128 -17.59 -16.11 -5.38
CA TYR A 128 -16.38 -16.15 -6.20
C TYR A 128 -15.39 -17.19 -5.67
N MET A 129 -14.75 -17.90 -6.59
CA MET A 129 -13.50 -18.56 -6.27
C MET A 129 -12.39 -17.50 -6.30
N ILE A 130 -11.69 -17.35 -5.17
CA ILE A 130 -10.62 -16.37 -5.00
C ILE A 130 -9.28 -17.09 -5.00
N THR A 131 -8.36 -16.62 -5.83
CA THR A 131 -6.92 -16.95 -5.77
C THR A 131 -6.14 -15.67 -5.53
N MET A 132 -4.97 -15.76 -4.90
CA MET A 132 -4.17 -14.59 -4.59
C MET A 132 -2.73 -14.78 -5.08
N LEU A 133 -2.21 -13.71 -5.68
CA LEU A 133 -0.83 -13.61 -6.14
C LEU A 133 -0.11 -12.56 -5.33
N GLU A 134 1.14 -12.80 -5.01
CA GLU A 134 2.02 -11.78 -4.44
C GLU A 134 2.97 -11.25 -5.50
N VAL A 135 3.06 -9.94 -5.58
CA VAL A 135 3.99 -9.24 -6.47
C VAL A 135 5.26 -8.97 -5.68
N GLY A 136 6.36 -9.53 -6.16
CA GLY A 136 7.68 -9.34 -5.56
C GLY A 136 8.52 -8.32 -6.32
N GLN A 137 9.44 -7.69 -5.62
CA GLN A 137 10.45 -6.83 -6.24
C GLN A 137 11.39 -7.68 -7.10
N ALA A 138 11.58 -7.31 -8.35
CA ALA A 138 12.44 -8.05 -9.26
C ALA A 138 13.93 -7.76 -9.00
N THR A 139 14.27 -6.48 -8.81
CA THR A 139 15.63 -5.98 -8.54
C THR A 139 15.54 -4.71 -7.72
N VAL A 140 16.55 -4.46 -6.91
CA VAL A 140 16.63 -3.21 -6.16
C VAL A 140 16.82 -2.03 -7.11
N ALA A 141 15.97 -1.03 -6.97
CA ALA A 141 16.02 0.20 -7.75
C ALA A 141 15.78 1.41 -6.86
N PRO A 142 16.44 2.54 -7.12
CA PRO A 142 16.13 3.79 -6.45
C PRO A 142 14.70 4.24 -6.77
N THR A 143 14.01 4.79 -5.75
CA THR A 143 12.71 5.42 -5.90
C THR A 143 12.86 6.92 -5.70
N LEU A 144 12.36 7.71 -6.64
CA LEU A 144 12.34 9.17 -6.53
C LEU A 144 11.02 9.60 -5.91
N LEU A 145 11.12 10.36 -4.83
CA LEU A 145 10.02 10.85 -4.02
C LEU A 145 9.92 12.37 -4.14
N GLY A 146 8.81 12.85 -4.67
CA GLY A 146 8.46 14.27 -4.69
C GLY A 146 7.15 14.52 -3.95
N PRO A 147 6.79 15.77 -3.67
CA PRO A 147 5.48 16.10 -3.11
C PRO A 147 4.36 15.53 -4.01
N ALA A 148 3.54 14.64 -3.44
CA ALA A 148 2.49 13.92 -4.16
C ALA A 148 2.96 13.19 -5.44
N GLN A 149 4.20 12.76 -5.51
CA GLN A 149 4.76 12.07 -6.67
C GLN A 149 5.74 10.95 -6.27
N ILE A 150 5.55 9.77 -6.87
CA ILE A 150 6.47 8.64 -6.77
C ILE A 150 6.90 8.26 -8.18
N ARG A 151 8.21 8.16 -8.42
CA ARG A 151 8.77 7.64 -9.67
C ARG A 151 9.63 6.42 -9.35
N THR A 152 9.27 5.29 -9.92
CA THR A 152 9.99 4.02 -9.78
C THR A 152 9.84 3.21 -11.05
N ASP A 153 10.87 2.44 -11.38
CA ASP A 153 10.81 1.47 -12.48
C ASP A 153 10.13 0.17 -12.06
N ASP A 154 9.93 -0.04 -10.76
CA ASP A 154 9.32 -1.24 -10.20
C ASP A 154 7.85 -0.94 -9.82
N ALA A 155 6.99 -0.88 -10.83
CA ALA A 155 5.57 -0.61 -10.68
C ALA A 155 4.73 -1.78 -11.19
N VAL A 156 3.58 -2.01 -10.56
CA VAL A 156 2.61 -3.01 -11.00
C VAL A 156 2.04 -2.63 -12.36
N PRO A 157 2.11 -3.47 -13.40
CA PRO A 157 1.58 -3.18 -14.72
C PRO A 157 0.05 -3.33 -14.73
N LEU A 158 -0.67 -2.31 -14.22
CA LEU A 158 -2.13 -2.33 -14.10
C LEU A 158 -2.83 -2.53 -15.45
N THR A 159 -2.24 -2.06 -16.54
CA THR A 159 -2.75 -2.25 -17.90
C THR A 159 -2.80 -3.75 -18.26
N GLU A 160 -1.74 -4.48 -17.95
CA GLU A 160 -1.67 -5.91 -18.25
C GLU A 160 -2.55 -6.72 -17.30
N ALA A 161 -2.61 -6.32 -16.01
CA ALA A 161 -3.56 -6.90 -15.06
C ALA A 161 -5.01 -6.72 -15.55
N ALA A 162 -5.38 -5.54 -16.05
CA ALA A 162 -6.71 -5.27 -16.58
C ALA A 162 -7.03 -6.09 -17.84
N ARG A 163 -6.07 -6.31 -18.73
CA ARG A 163 -6.24 -7.18 -19.90
C ARG A 163 -6.50 -8.63 -19.52
N CYS A 164 -6.06 -9.06 -18.34
CA CYS A 164 -6.34 -10.38 -17.82
C CYS A 164 -7.78 -10.58 -17.32
N LEU A 165 -8.61 -9.55 -17.27
CA LEU A 165 -10.04 -9.69 -16.96
C LEU A 165 -10.79 -10.53 -18.00
N SER A 166 -10.33 -10.54 -19.24
CA SER A 166 -10.87 -11.38 -20.32
C SER A 166 -9.74 -12.21 -20.94
N GLN A 167 -9.82 -13.52 -20.81
CA GLN A 167 -8.78 -14.46 -21.18
C GLN A 167 -9.35 -15.57 -22.09
N PHE A 168 -9.48 -15.31 -23.38
CA PHE A 168 -10.09 -16.24 -24.34
C PHE A 168 -11.50 -16.66 -23.91
N ASP A 169 -11.63 -17.89 -23.38
CA ASP A 169 -12.87 -18.51 -22.90
C ASP A 169 -13.19 -18.21 -21.42
N ILE A 170 -12.25 -17.61 -20.67
CA ILE A 170 -12.41 -17.33 -19.23
C ILE A 170 -12.55 -15.84 -18.97
N ARG A 171 -13.47 -15.47 -18.10
CA ARG A 171 -13.68 -14.10 -17.63
C ARG A 171 -13.52 -14.03 -16.13
N LEU A 172 -12.69 -13.11 -15.65
CA LEU A 172 -12.61 -12.76 -14.24
C LEU A 172 -13.66 -11.69 -13.92
N ALA A 173 -14.37 -11.88 -12.82
CA ALA A 173 -15.34 -10.90 -12.33
C ALA A 173 -14.65 -9.62 -11.84
N ALA A 174 -13.47 -9.77 -11.22
CA ALA A 174 -12.63 -8.66 -10.80
C ALA A 174 -11.19 -9.09 -10.58
N ILE A 175 -10.28 -8.12 -10.62
CA ILE A 175 -8.92 -8.22 -10.07
C ILE A 175 -8.76 -7.11 -9.04
N ASP A 176 -8.55 -7.47 -7.78
CA ASP A 176 -8.24 -6.53 -6.70
C ASP A 176 -6.72 -6.40 -6.58
N VAL A 177 -6.19 -5.21 -6.85
CA VAL A 177 -4.79 -4.86 -6.56
C VAL A 177 -4.76 -4.28 -5.16
N VAL A 178 -4.28 -5.06 -4.19
CA VAL A 178 -4.22 -4.70 -2.78
C VAL A 178 -2.79 -4.34 -2.44
N THR A 179 -2.58 -3.09 -2.06
CA THR A 179 -1.30 -2.57 -1.61
C THR A 179 -1.42 -2.23 -0.14
N GLN A 180 -0.64 -2.87 0.69
CA GLN A 180 -0.58 -2.62 2.14
C GLN A 180 0.86 -2.28 2.51
N GLY A 181 1.04 -1.30 3.39
CA GLY A 181 2.38 -0.94 3.82
C GLY A 181 2.40 0.02 4.99
N VAL A 182 3.60 0.25 5.47
CA VAL A 182 3.91 1.16 6.57
C VAL A 182 4.88 2.22 6.08
N ARG A 183 4.70 3.46 6.57
CA ARG A 183 5.58 4.57 6.22
C ARG A 183 6.90 4.47 6.97
N THR A 184 6.82 4.19 8.25
CA THR A 184 7.93 4.01 9.19
C THR A 184 7.60 2.85 10.13
N GLN A 185 8.63 2.16 10.63
CA GLN A 185 8.47 1.03 11.53
C GLN A 185 9.75 0.90 12.36
N GLY A 186 9.67 1.16 13.65
CA GLY A 186 10.85 1.09 14.51
C GLY A 186 10.59 1.71 15.87
N ASP A 187 11.65 2.06 16.57
CA ASP A 187 11.57 2.78 17.85
C ASP A 187 10.90 4.14 17.67
N GLN A 188 10.04 4.52 18.64
CA GLN A 188 9.19 5.72 18.53
C GLN A 188 10.00 7.01 18.39
N GLU A 189 11.13 7.15 19.10
CA GLU A 189 11.92 8.37 19.04
C GLU A 189 12.66 8.49 17.71
N VAL A 190 13.27 7.41 17.23
CA VAL A 190 13.95 7.36 15.94
C VAL A 190 12.95 7.57 14.80
N VAL A 191 11.77 6.95 14.89
CA VAL A 191 10.67 7.15 13.93
C VAL A 191 10.23 8.60 13.88
N ARG A 192 10.04 9.25 15.04
CA ARG A 192 9.62 10.66 15.11
C ARG A 192 10.58 11.59 14.39
N ILE A 193 11.89 11.37 14.55
CA ILE A 193 12.92 12.16 13.86
C ILE A 193 12.89 11.88 12.35
N TYR A 194 12.80 10.63 11.98
CA TYR A 194 12.76 10.26 10.56
C TYR A 194 11.50 10.77 9.85
N GLU A 195 10.36 10.83 10.54
CA GLU A 195 9.12 11.44 10.01
C GLU A 195 9.28 12.95 9.75
N GLN A 196 10.08 13.66 10.55
CA GLN A 196 10.41 15.07 10.28
C GLN A 196 11.26 15.21 9.00
N LEU A 197 12.21 14.31 8.78
CA LEU A 197 12.98 14.27 7.54
C LEU A 197 12.09 13.98 6.33
N LEU A 198 11.17 13.03 6.47
CA LEU A 198 10.26 12.65 5.37
C LEU A 198 9.30 13.77 5.01
N GLY A 199 8.78 14.51 5.99
CA GLY A 199 7.79 15.56 5.74
C GLY A 199 6.64 15.07 4.85
N PRO A 200 6.31 15.76 3.73
CA PRO A 200 5.21 15.39 2.84
C PRO A 200 5.59 14.34 1.77
N LEU A 201 6.78 13.73 1.86
CA LEU A 201 7.21 12.74 0.87
C LEU A 201 6.41 11.45 1.02
N PRO A 202 5.96 10.83 -0.08
CA PRO A 202 5.19 9.58 -0.08
C PRO A 202 6.09 8.34 0.08
N ALA A 203 6.89 8.31 1.15
CA ALA A 203 7.78 7.21 1.45
C ALA A 203 7.02 6.02 2.05
N SER A 204 7.53 4.82 1.86
CA SER A 204 7.06 3.62 2.54
C SER A 204 8.25 2.74 2.90
N ALA A 205 8.42 2.44 4.20
CA ALA A 205 9.45 1.55 4.70
C ALA A 205 9.26 0.14 4.14
N ALA A 206 8.07 -0.38 4.27
CA ALA A 206 7.66 -1.68 3.76
C ALA A 206 6.33 -1.56 3.00
N ARG A 207 6.22 -2.33 1.93
CA ARG A 207 5.00 -2.43 1.14
C ARG A 207 4.87 -3.81 0.56
N THR A 208 3.70 -4.41 0.71
CA THR A 208 3.31 -5.67 0.08
C THR A 208 2.23 -5.39 -0.94
N VAL A 209 2.34 -5.97 -2.12
CA VAL A 209 1.33 -5.88 -3.17
C VAL A 209 0.81 -7.27 -3.49
N ARG A 210 -0.50 -7.43 -3.41
CA ARG A 210 -1.18 -8.69 -3.72
C ARG A 210 -2.25 -8.46 -4.77
N LEU A 211 -2.43 -9.42 -5.66
CA LEU A 211 -3.51 -9.44 -6.65
C LEU A 211 -4.50 -10.53 -6.26
N ALA A 212 -5.71 -10.16 -5.83
CA ALA A 212 -6.78 -11.12 -5.59
C ALA A 212 -7.64 -11.24 -6.85
N LEU A 213 -7.65 -12.43 -7.44
CA LEU A 213 -8.41 -12.75 -8.64
C LEU A 213 -9.76 -13.33 -8.23
N ARG A 214 -10.85 -12.74 -8.73
CA ARG A 214 -12.22 -13.18 -8.46
C ARG A 214 -12.81 -13.86 -9.67
N PHE A 215 -13.00 -15.15 -9.59
CA PHE A 215 -13.58 -15.97 -10.62
C PHE A 215 -15.05 -16.29 -10.27
N ASP A 216 -15.99 -15.87 -11.14
CA ASP A 216 -17.42 -16.20 -10.99
C ASP A 216 -17.76 -17.43 -11.86
N PRO A 217 -18.12 -18.57 -11.26
CA PRO A 217 -18.49 -19.75 -12.05
C PRO A 217 -19.69 -19.54 -12.93
N LEU A 218 -20.63 -18.68 -12.54
CA LEU A 218 -21.85 -18.43 -13.31
C LEU A 218 -21.57 -17.72 -14.64
N ASP A 219 -20.53 -16.89 -14.68
CA ASP A 219 -20.10 -16.19 -15.89
C ASP A 219 -19.22 -17.06 -16.81
N ASN A 220 -18.84 -18.28 -16.37
CA ASN A 220 -17.87 -19.15 -17.03
C ASN A 220 -18.32 -20.60 -17.20
N THR A 221 -19.62 -20.85 -17.30
CA THR A 221 -20.20 -22.20 -17.36
C THR A 221 -19.62 -23.06 -18.50
N GLU A 222 -19.52 -22.50 -19.71
CA GLU A 222 -18.93 -23.18 -20.86
C GLU A 222 -17.46 -23.53 -20.64
N ALA A 223 -16.68 -22.61 -20.07
CA ALA A 223 -15.27 -22.84 -19.77
C ALA A 223 -15.07 -23.91 -18.71
N ILE A 224 -16.00 -24.02 -17.77
CA ILE A 224 -16.03 -25.04 -16.72
C ILE A 224 -16.39 -26.40 -17.30
N ASP A 225 -17.43 -26.46 -18.14
CA ASP A 225 -17.88 -27.70 -18.79
C ASP A 225 -16.78 -28.28 -19.68
N ASN A 226 -16.05 -27.45 -20.42
CA ASN A 226 -14.90 -27.84 -21.24
C ASN A 226 -13.73 -28.39 -20.42
N ARG A 227 -13.72 -28.24 -19.08
CA ARG A 227 -12.67 -28.70 -18.15
C ARG A 227 -13.14 -29.77 -17.16
N GLY A 228 -14.25 -30.44 -17.47
CA GLY A 228 -14.78 -31.55 -16.70
C GLY A 228 -16.05 -31.26 -15.90
N GLY A 229 -16.52 -29.99 -15.93
CA GLY A 229 -17.76 -29.60 -15.25
C GLY A 229 -17.70 -29.62 -13.72
N GLY A 230 -18.74 -29.15 -13.07
CA GLY A 230 -18.89 -29.20 -11.61
C GLY A 230 -17.77 -28.48 -10.83
N ASP A 231 -17.51 -28.95 -9.63
CA ASP A 231 -16.50 -28.34 -8.72
C ASP A 231 -15.08 -28.51 -9.28
N GLU A 232 -14.77 -29.67 -9.85
CA GLU A 232 -13.45 -29.95 -10.42
C GLU A 232 -13.17 -29.06 -11.65
N GLY A 233 -14.14 -28.91 -12.55
CA GLY A 233 -14.04 -27.99 -13.68
C GLY A 233 -13.89 -26.54 -13.23
N THR A 234 -14.58 -26.13 -12.16
CA THR A 234 -14.48 -24.80 -11.55
C THR A 234 -13.07 -24.53 -11.03
N ILE A 235 -12.52 -25.46 -10.24
CA ILE A 235 -11.16 -25.36 -9.69
C ILE A 235 -10.11 -25.32 -10.82
N ARG A 236 -10.21 -26.20 -11.81
CA ARG A 236 -9.30 -26.23 -12.96
C ARG A 236 -9.35 -24.93 -13.76
N THR A 237 -10.55 -24.39 -13.97
CA THR A 237 -10.73 -23.14 -14.74
C THR A 237 -10.15 -21.95 -13.99
N ALA A 238 -10.39 -21.84 -12.68
CA ALA A 238 -9.81 -20.80 -11.84
C ALA A 238 -8.27 -20.89 -11.81
N LEU A 239 -7.71 -22.10 -11.71
CA LEU A 239 -6.26 -22.33 -11.77
C LEU A 239 -5.66 -21.90 -13.12
N VAL A 240 -6.31 -22.24 -14.22
CA VAL A 240 -5.86 -21.82 -15.57
C VAL A 240 -5.88 -20.30 -15.69
N ALA A 241 -6.94 -19.63 -15.22
CA ALA A 241 -7.01 -18.17 -15.21
C ALA A 241 -5.87 -17.55 -14.40
N THR A 242 -5.60 -18.11 -13.22
CA THR A 242 -4.52 -17.65 -12.34
C THR A 242 -3.15 -17.81 -12.98
N ARG A 243 -2.85 -18.96 -13.57
CA ARG A 243 -1.58 -19.21 -14.29
C ARG A 243 -1.38 -18.26 -15.46
N ARG A 244 -2.44 -17.94 -16.22
CA ARG A 244 -2.38 -16.97 -17.33
C ARG A 244 -2.02 -15.56 -16.83
N VAL A 245 -2.57 -15.14 -15.69
CA VAL A 245 -2.20 -13.86 -15.08
C VAL A 245 -0.72 -13.86 -14.69
N VAL A 246 -0.25 -14.92 -14.02
CA VAL A 246 1.16 -15.06 -13.64
C VAL A 246 2.06 -14.97 -14.86
N SER A 247 1.77 -15.75 -15.92
CA SER A 247 2.57 -15.76 -17.16
C SER A 247 2.57 -14.40 -17.85
N ARG A 248 1.43 -13.71 -17.88
CA ARG A 248 1.32 -12.38 -18.50
C ARG A 248 2.18 -11.34 -17.79
N LEU A 249 2.08 -11.28 -16.46
CA LEU A 249 2.85 -10.33 -15.65
C LEU A 249 4.36 -10.66 -15.66
N ALA A 250 4.70 -11.95 -15.68
CA ALA A 250 6.10 -12.37 -15.79
C ALA A 250 6.73 -11.95 -17.13
N THR A 251 5.96 -11.93 -18.23
CA THR A 251 6.42 -11.44 -19.53
C THR A 251 6.77 -9.95 -19.48
N ASP A 252 6.11 -9.18 -18.62
CA ASP A 252 6.43 -7.76 -18.36
C ASP A 252 7.57 -7.56 -17.34
N GLY A 253 8.26 -8.64 -16.95
CA GLY A 253 9.40 -8.58 -16.03
C GLY A 253 9.02 -8.46 -14.55
N VAL A 254 7.76 -8.65 -14.19
CA VAL A 254 7.29 -8.60 -12.80
C VAL A 254 7.43 -9.98 -12.17
N ARG A 255 8.05 -10.06 -10.99
CA ARG A 255 8.03 -11.28 -10.19
C ARG A 255 6.67 -11.47 -9.54
N VAL A 256 6.02 -12.57 -9.87
CA VAL A 256 4.71 -12.90 -9.32
C VAL A 256 4.71 -14.35 -8.88
N ARG A 257 4.24 -14.63 -7.67
CA ARG A 257 4.06 -15.99 -7.17
C ARG A 257 2.61 -16.21 -6.71
N MET A 258 2.12 -17.42 -6.84
CA MET A 258 0.85 -17.83 -6.26
C MET A 258 1.04 -18.03 -4.76
N LEU A 259 0.08 -17.56 -3.96
CA LEU A 259 0.03 -17.86 -2.52
C LEU A 259 -0.59 -19.24 -2.29
N THR A 260 -0.07 -19.96 -1.30
CA THR A 260 -0.68 -21.18 -0.75
C THR A 260 -1.90 -20.83 0.11
N ALA A 261 -2.69 -21.83 0.48
CA ALA A 261 -3.83 -21.65 1.39
C ALA A 261 -3.41 -21.10 2.75
N ALA A 262 -2.28 -21.54 3.28
CA ALA A 262 -1.73 -21.04 4.54
C ALA A 262 -1.32 -19.56 4.42
N GLU A 263 -0.62 -19.18 3.34
CA GLU A 263 -0.20 -17.81 3.10
C GLU A 263 -1.39 -16.87 2.82
N LEU A 264 -2.44 -17.35 2.15
CA LEU A 264 -3.68 -16.60 1.93
C LEU A 264 -4.37 -16.31 3.28
N THR A 265 -4.44 -17.31 4.16
CA THR A 265 -4.99 -17.14 5.50
C THR A 265 -4.14 -16.20 6.36
N ALA A 266 -2.81 -16.33 6.29
CA ALA A 266 -1.89 -15.44 6.98
C ALA A 266 -2.00 -13.99 6.49
N ALA A 267 -2.20 -13.78 5.17
CA ALA A 267 -2.41 -12.45 4.61
C ALA A 267 -3.68 -11.76 5.14
N ASP A 268 -4.76 -12.53 5.35
CA ASP A 268 -5.99 -12.00 5.94
C ASP A 268 -5.80 -11.68 7.44
N ALA A 269 -5.09 -12.53 8.18
CA ALA A 269 -4.78 -12.32 9.59
C ALA A 269 -3.88 -11.09 9.80
N ASP A 270 -2.82 -10.95 8.99
CA ASP A 270 -1.93 -9.78 8.98
C ASP A 270 -2.71 -8.47 8.70
N ALA A 271 -3.64 -8.51 7.74
CA ALA A 271 -4.49 -7.37 7.44
C ALA A 271 -5.39 -6.94 8.61
N LEU A 272 -5.64 -7.82 9.57
CA LEU A 272 -6.44 -7.57 10.78
C LEU A 272 -5.60 -7.56 12.06
N TYR A 273 -4.28 -7.46 11.97
CA TYR A 273 -3.37 -7.48 13.13
C TYR A 273 -3.60 -8.71 14.02
N ASP A 274 -3.76 -9.89 13.42
CA ASP A 274 -4.08 -11.16 14.08
C ASP A 274 -5.31 -11.10 15.01
N THR A 275 -6.15 -10.07 14.84
CA THR A 275 -7.37 -9.87 15.64
C THR A 275 -8.56 -10.46 14.92
N ALA A 276 -9.34 -11.28 15.61
CA ALA A 276 -10.51 -11.90 15.01
C ALA A 276 -11.56 -10.83 14.62
N PRO A 277 -12.27 -11.01 13.48
CA PRO A 277 -13.22 -10.02 12.97
C PRO A 277 -14.34 -9.63 13.95
N GLN A 278 -14.72 -10.50 14.89
CA GLN A 278 -15.73 -10.23 15.91
C GLN A 278 -15.26 -9.27 17.00
N ASP A 279 -13.95 -9.14 17.21
CA ASP A 279 -13.36 -8.30 18.26
C ASP A 279 -13.22 -6.83 17.82
N TRP A 280 -13.61 -6.54 16.60
CA TRP A 280 -13.65 -5.18 16.05
C TRP A 280 -15.00 -4.52 16.27
N THR A 281 -15.01 -3.34 16.86
CA THR A 281 -16.22 -2.52 17.08
C THR A 281 -16.35 -1.45 16.01
N GLU A 282 -17.45 -1.45 15.28
CA GLU A 282 -17.77 -0.42 14.29
C GLU A 282 -18.28 0.84 14.97
N GLN A 283 -17.66 1.97 14.68
CA GLN A 283 -18.10 3.31 15.03
C GLN A 283 -18.60 4.07 13.79
N TRP A 284 -19.06 5.29 13.98
CA TRP A 284 -19.60 6.11 12.88
C TRP A 284 -18.53 6.44 11.83
N HIS A 285 -17.30 6.70 12.27
CA HIS A 285 -16.18 7.11 11.39
C HIS A 285 -15.05 6.09 11.29
N THR A 286 -15.03 5.09 12.15
CA THR A 286 -13.91 4.14 12.29
C THR A 286 -14.40 2.75 12.64
N VAL A 287 -13.49 1.79 12.54
CA VAL A 287 -13.59 0.48 13.21
C VAL A 287 -12.39 0.36 14.14
N ARG A 288 -12.59 -0.07 15.36
CA ARG A 288 -11.51 -0.10 16.35
C ARG A 288 -11.52 -1.36 17.22
N ASN A 289 -10.35 -1.72 17.69
CA ASN A 289 -10.12 -2.57 18.86
C ASN A 289 -9.36 -1.75 19.93
N ASP A 290 -8.77 -2.43 20.92
CA ASP A 290 -8.05 -1.75 22.01
C ASP A 290 -6.73 -1.12 21.56
N ALA A 291 -6.11 -1.62 20.50
CA ALA A 291 -4.79 -1.20 20.02
C ALA A 291 -4.85 -0.35 18.73
N VAL A 292 -5.76 -0.67 17.82
CA VAL A 292 -5.78 -0.11 16.46
C VAL A 292 -7.14 0.51 16.15
N GLU A 293 -7.11 1.64 15.47
CA GLU A 293 -8.27 2.30 14.90
C GLU A 293 -8.11 2.42 13.38
N MET A 294 -9.04 1.84 12.63
CA MET A 294 -9.05 1.83 11.17
C MET A 294 -10.09 2.81 10.63
N SER A 295 -9.69 3.67 9.72
CA SER A 295 -10.58 4.57 8.98
C SER A 295 -10.62 4.20 7.51
N GLY A 296 -11.82 4.02 6.96
CA GLY A 296 -12.04 3.66 5.57
C GLY A 296 -12.54 4.82 4.73
N TYR A 297 -12.03 4.91 3.51
CA TYR A 297 -12.38 5.95 2.54
C TYR A 297 -12.56 5.34 1.15
N THR A 298 -13.33 6.03 0.31
CA THR A 298 -13.43 5.75 -1.13
C THR A 298 -12.95 6.96 -1.93
N VAL A 299 -12.41 6.68 -3.10
CA VAL A 299 -12.05 7.72 -4.08
C VAL A 299 -13.28 8.04 -4.93
N ARG A 300 -13.53 9.32 -5.17
CA ARG A 300 -14.63 9.75 -6.04
C ARG A 300 -14.32 9.45 -7.50
N SER A 301 -15.36 9.09 -8.27
CA SER A 301 -15.22 8.90 -9.72
C SER A 301 -14.54 10.10 -10.39
N GLY A 302 -13.56 9.82 -11.26
CA GLY A 302 -12.78 10.81 -12.00
C GLY A 302 -11.69 11.52 -11.18
N ARG A 303 -11.49 11.14 -9.90
CA ARG A 303 -10.44 11.70 -9.03
C ARG A 303 -9.26 10.76 -8.80
N LEU A 304 -9.30 9.55 -9.34
CA LEU A 304 -8.22 8.57 -9.18
C LEU A 304 -7.04 8.96 -10.08
N THR A 305 -5.97 9.45 -9.47
CA THR A 305 -4.73 9.86 -10.13
C THR A 305 -3.51 9.34 -9.38
N SER A 306 -2.33 9.35 -10.00
CA SER A 306 -1.06 9.00 -9.35
C SER A 306 -0.72 9.94 -8.21
N GLU A 307 -1.03 11.23 -8.34
CA GLU A 307 -0.80 12.24 -7.30
C GLU A 307 -1.64 11.95 -6.06
N LEU A 308 -2.92 11.57 -6.26
CA LEU A 308 -3.78 11.15 -5.15
C LEU A 308 -3.20 9.92 -4.46
N LEU A 309 -2.82 8.89 -5.24
CA LEU A 309 -2.25 7.66 -4.69
C LEU A 309 -0.96 7.96 -3.91
N ALA A 310 -0.08 8.80 -4.44
CA ALA A 310 1.13 9.22 -3.74
C ALA A 310 0.80 10.01 -2.46
N GLY A 311 -0.14 10.96 -2.52
CA GLY A 311 -0.55 11.75 -1.36
C GLY A 311 -1.10 10.90 -0.20
N ILE A 312 -1.78 9.78 -0.49
CA ILE A 312 -2.24 8.84 0.53
C ILE A 312 -1.06 8.25 1.33
N TRP A 313 0.05 7.94 0.66
CA TRP A 313 1.26 7.39 1.28
C TRP A 313 2.11 8.43 2.01
N ALA A 314 1.81 9.70 1.86
CA ALA A 314 2.47 10.78 2.59
C ALA A 314 1.92 10.97 4.02
N VAL A 315 0.76 10.37 4.33
CA VAL A 315 0.11 10.51 5.65
C VAL A 315 0.71 9.51 6.63
N PRO A 316 1.25 9.96 7.78
CA PRO A 316 1.75 9.08 8.82
C PRO A 316 0.64 8.20 9.41
N GLY A 317 0.98 6.98 9.83
CA GLY A 317 0.05 6.05 10.44
C GLY A 317 0.69 4.70 10.71
N LEU A 318 -0.02 3.81 11.41
CA LEU A 318 0.46 2.44 11.66
C LEU A 318 0.53 1.63 10.37
N SER A 319 -0.48 1.78 9.51
CA SER A 319 -0.52 1.10 8.21
C SER A 319 -1.47 1.84 7.26
N THR A 320 -1.18 1.77 5.99
CA THR A 320 -2.08 2.22 4.92
C THR A 320 -2.32 1.07 3.96
N LEU A 321 -3.59 0.83 3.63
CA LEU A 321 -3.99 -0.15 2.63
C LEU A 321 -4.77 0.57 1.53
N VAL A 322 -4.35 0.36 0.29
CA VAL A 322 -5.06 0.83 -0.90
C VAL A 322 -5.48 -0.39 -1.72
N ARG A 323 -6.77 -0.51 -1.99
CA ARG A 323 -7.33 -1.56 -2.87
C ARG A 323 -7.89 -0.92 -4.12
N LEU A 324 -7.30 -1.25 -5.26
CA LEU A 324 -7.82 -0.89 -6.57
C LEU A 324 -8.55 -2.12 -7.14
N ARG A 325 -9.87 -2.04 -7.30
CA ARG A 325 -10.64 -3.11 -7.94
C ARG A 325 -10.85 -2.79 -9.40
N LEU A 326 -10.34 -3.65 -10.26
CA LEU A 326 -10.52 -3.65 -11.70
C LEU A 326 -11.67 -4.57 -12.05
N THR A 327 -12.68 -4.06 -12.75
CA THR A 327 -13.84 -4.86 -13.21
C THR A 327 -14.11 -4.60 -14.68
N PRO A 328 -14.56 -5.60 -15.43
CA PRO A 328 -15.00 -5.37 -16.82
C PRO A 328 -16.26 -4.49 -16.81
N VAL A 329 -16.35 -3.54 -17.74
CA VAL A 329 -17.59 -2.78 -17.94
C VAL A 329 -18.55 -3.65 -18.75
N ALA A 330 -19.77 -3.88 -18.22
CA ALA A 330 -20.77 -4.69 -18.90
C ALA A 330 -21.15 -4.08 -20.26
N ARG A 331 -21.31 -4.94 -21.29
CA ARG A 331 -21.63 -4.54 -22.68
C ARG A 331 -22.96 -3.82 -22.90
N SER A 332 -23.79 -3.65 -21.86
CA SER A 332 -25.12 -3.02 -21.93
C SER A 332 -25.12 -1.49 -22.03
N ALA A 333 -23.98 -0.85 -22.12
CA ALA A 333 -23.88 0.60 -22.21
C ALA A 333 -23.76 1.06 -23.66
N GLY A 334 -24.88 1.13 -24.39
CA GLY A 334 -25.11 1.91 -25.60
C GLY A 334 -24.16 1.70 -26.82
N PRO A 335 -24.63 1.99 -28.03
CA PRO A 335 -23.79 1.95 -29.20
C PRO A 335 -22.67 3.03 -29.12
N GLY A 336 -21.39 2.59 -29.17
CA GLY A 336 -20.23 3.49 -29.19
C GLY A 336 -19.19 3.27 -28.08
N ARG A 337 -19.39 2.36 -27.11
CA ARG A 337 -18.35 1.96 -26.16
C ARG A 337 -17.51 0.80 -26.70
N ALA A 338 -16.19 0.97 -26.64
CA ALA A 338 -15.26 -0.07 -27.02
C ALA A 338 -15.45 -1.33 -26.16
N ALA A 339 -15.29 -2.50 -26.78
CA ALA A 339 -15.55 -3.81 -26.15
C ALA A 339 -14.65 -4.14 -24.94
N ASP A 340 -13.64 -3.32 -24.65
CA ASP A 340 -12.58 -3.55 -23.67
C ASP A 340 -12.46 -2.43 -22.63
N GLU A 341 -13.56 -1.78 -22.22
CA GLU A 341 -13.51 -0.80 -21.13
C GLU A 341 -13.41 -1.49 -19.77
N VAL A 342 -12.58 -0.92 -18.90
CA VAL A 342 -12.37 -1.35 -17.52
C VAL A 342 -12.86 -0.26 -16.57
N ALA A 343 -13.61 -0.66 -15.56
CA ALA A 343 -13.97 0.21 -14.44
C ALA A 343 -13.00 -0.03 -13.28
N VAL A 344 -12.57 1.06 -12.65
CA VAL A 344 -11.69 1.03 -11.49
C VAL A 344 -12.35 1.74 -10.31
N THR A 345 -12.42 1.05 -9.19
CA THR A 345 -12.82 1.64 -7.90
C THR A 345 -11.66 1.57 -6.93
N ALA A 346 -11.55 2.55 -6.04
CA ALA A 346 -10.51 2.59 -5.04
C ALA A 346 -11.08 2.67 -3.63
N LEU A 347 -10.58 1.80 -2.75
CA LEU A 347 -10.81 1.80 -1.31
C LEU A 347 -9.48 2.10 -0.63
N VAL A 348 -9.49 3.01 0.34
CA VAL A 348 -8.34 3.37 1.15
C VAL A 348 -8.67 3.07 2.60
N ARG A 349 -7.79 2.37 3.29
CA ARG A 349 -7.82 2.17 4.73
C ARG A 349 -6.59 2.82 5.33
N HIS A 350 -6.79 3.58 6.37
CA HIS A 350 -5.73 4.22 7.14
C HIS A 350 -5.86 3.80 8.59
N ASP A 351 -4.80 3.23 9.12
CA ASP A 351 -4.76 2.63 10.45
C ASP A 351 -3.90 3.50 11.38
N THR A 352 -4.42 3.76 12.57
CA THR A 352 -3.76 4.59 13.58
C THR A 352 -3.80 3.90 14.94
N ASN A 353 -2.97 4.33 15.88
CA ASN A 353 -2.96 3.81 17.25
C ASN A 353 -4.22 4.28 17.99
N ALA A 354 -5.01 3.36 18.55
CA ALA A 354 -6.23 3.65 19.29
C ALA A 354 -5.97 4.28 20.67
N THR A 355 -4.76 4.09 21.24
CA THR A 355 -4.42 4.52 22.60
C THR A 355 -3.95 5.96 22.69
N MET A 356 -3.68 6.65 21.56
CA MET A 356 -3.27 8.06 21.52
C MET A 356 -4.43 8.98 21.11
N PRO A 357 -5.30 9.41 22.02
CA PRO A 357 -6.33 10.39 21.71
C PRO A 357 -5.69 11.80 21.65
N GLY A 358 -5.82 12.49 20.54
CA GLY A 358 -5.48 13.91 20.40
C GLY A 358 -4.53 14.26 19.25
N ASP A 359 -3.63 13.38 18.87
CA ASP A 359 -2.65 13.63 17.80
C ASP A 359 -2.74 12.55 16.70
N ARG A 360 -4.00 12.27 16.27
CA ARG A 360 -4.25 11.26 15.25
C ARG A 360 -4.06 11.89 13.89
N PRO A 361 -3.12 11.39 13.07
CA PRO A 361 -3.02 11.82 11.69
C PRO A 361 -4.29 11.39 10.95
N GLU A 362 -5.11 12.34 10.55
CA GLU A 362 -6.27 12.09 9.68
C GLU A 362 -5.88 12.29 8.22
N MET A 363 -6.55 11.57 7.32
CA MET A 363 -6.41 11.80 5.88
C MET A 363 -6.79 13.25 5.56
N PRO A 364 -5.89 14.05 4.97
CA PRO A 364 -6.16 15.45 4.65
C PRO A 364 -7.38 15.60 3.73
N ALA A 365 -8.20 16.62 4.00
CA ALA A 365 -9.39 16.91 3.21
C ALA A 365 -9.07 17.25 1.75
N GLU A 366 -7.88 17.81 1.50
CA GLU A 366 -7.35 18.19 0.18
C GLU A 366 -7.22 16.99 -0.75
N LEU A 367 -7.00 15.79 -0.22
CA LEU A 367 -6.99 14.54 -1.00
C LEU A 367 -8.37 14.23 -1.61
N GLY A 368 -9.44 14.87 -1.12
CA GLY A 368 -10.78 14.70 -1.67
C GLY A 368 -11.35 13.29 -1.53
N LEU A 369 -10.82 12.51 -0.58
CA LEU A 369 -11.35 11.20 -0.22
C LEU A 369 -12.71 11.32 0.46
N ARG A 370 -13.58 10.34 0.23
CA ARG A 370 -14.88 10.26 0.91
C ARG A 370 -14.83 9.18 1.98
N ARG A 371 -14.98 9.56 3.24
CA ARG A 371 -15.03 8.64 4.37
C ARG A 371 -16.26 7.71 4.27
N LEU A 372 -16.10 6.45 4.61
CA LEU A 372 -17.15 5.43 4.65
C LEU A 372 -18.02 5.54 5.91
N THR A 373 -18.56 6.72 6.16
CA THR A 373 -19.32 7.05 7.38
C THR A 373 -20.51 6.10 7.57
N GLY A 374 -20.59 5.46 8.75
CA GLY A 374 -21.62 4.48 9.08
C GLY A 374 -21.56 3.13 8.35
N ARG A 375 -20.50 2.93 7.55
CA ARG A 375 -20.24 1.71 6.75
C ARG A 375 -18.79 1.27 6.85
N GLN A 376 -18.13 1.61 7.96
CA GLN A 376 -16.70 1.38 8.15
C GLN A 376 -16.34 -0.11 8.19
N ARG A 377 -17.22 -0.96 8.67
CA ARG A 377 -17.01 -2.41 8.72
C ARG A 377 -16.71 -3.04 7.35
N ARG A 378 -17.08 -2.36 6.27
CA ARG A 378 -16.78 -2.81 4.90
C ARG A 378 -15.29 -2.90 4.60
N ILE A 379 -14.45 -2.15 5.31
CA ILE A 379 -12.98 -2.22 5.16
C ILE A 379 -12.38 -3.52 5.70
N LEU A 380 -13.07 -4.14 6.66
CA LEU A 380 -12.66 -5.42 7.26
C LEU A 380 -13.10 -6.61 6.43
N LEU A 381 -14.15 -6.45 5.63
CA LEU A 381 -14.71 -7.52 4.83
C LEU A 381 -13.92 -7.64 3.55
N ASP A 382 -13.35 -8.82 3.32
CA ASP A 382 -12.72 -9.13 2.06
C ASP A 382 -13.77 -9.12 0.96
N GLY A 383 -13.62 -8.20 -0.01
CA GLY A 383 -14.56 -8.05 -1.09
C GLY A 383 -15.78 -7.18 -0.82
N GLY A 384 -15.78 -6.39 0.26
CA GLY A 384 -16.84 -5.42 0.52
C GLY A 384 -17.23 -4.67 -0.75
N HIS A 385 -18.54 -4.69 -1.07
CA HIS A 385 -19.08 -4.06 -2.27
C HIS A 385 -18.73 -2.57 -2.27
N ILE A 386 -17.79 -2.18 -3.13
CA ILE A 386 -17.48 -0.77 -3.38
C ILE A 386 -18.59 -0.26 -4.30
N ASP A 387 -19.21 0.86 -3.92
CA ASP A 387 -20.29 1.48 -4.69
C ASP A 387 -19.84 1.71 -6.14
N PRO A 388 -20.49 1.09 -7.14
CA PRO A 388 -20.14 1.28 -8.55
C PRO A 388 -20.19 2.75 -8.99
N ALA A 389 -20.99 3.59 -8.33
CA ALA A 389 -21.05 5.03 -8.59
C ALA A 389 -19.73 5.77 -8.33
N THR A 390 -18.79 5.14 -7.61
CA THR A 390 -17.43 5.68 -7.40
C THR A 390 -16.45 5.25 -8.50
N ALA A 391 -16.85 4.39 -9.42
CA ALA A 391 -15.99 3.87 -10.47
C ALA A 391 -15.55 4.95 -11.46
N SER A 392 -14.30 4.91 -11.83
CA SER A 392 -13.76 5.59 -13.02
C SER A 392 -13.58 4.55 -14.12
N SER A 393 -13.96 4.84 -15.35
CA SER A 393 -13.87 3.89 -16.45
C SER A 393 -13.03 4.41 -17.60
N GLY A 394 -12.48 3.49 -18.38
CA GLY A 394 -11.70 3.81 -19.57
C GLY A 394 -11.08 2.55 -20.20
N PRO A 395 -10.37 2.69 -21.31
CA PRO A 395 -9.63 1.59 -21.89
C PRO A 395 -8.50 1.14 -20.94
N PRO A 396 -8.05 -0.13 -20.96
CA PRO A 396 -6.95 -0.61 -20.11
C PRO A 396 -5.70 0.25 -20.16
N ALA A 397 -5.38 0.83 -21.32
CA ALA A 397 -4.25 1.74 -21.49
C ALA A 397 -4.31 2.99 -20.58
N ALA A 398 -5.51 3.42 -20.15
CA ALA A 398 -5.67 4.56 -19.24
C ALA A 398 -5.04 4.28 -17.86
N LEU A 399 -4.93 3.02 -17.47
CA LEU A 399 -4.33 2.60 -16.20
C LEU A 399 -2.81 2.81 -16.15
N ALA A 400 -2.14 2.96 -17.30
CA ALA A 400 -0.72 3.31 -17.34
C ALA A 400 -0.42 4.68 -16.70
N ARG A 401 -1.45 5.51 -16.50
CA ARG A 401 -1.33 6.77 -15.75
C ARG A 401 -1.27 6.59 -14.23
N LEU A 402 -1.60 5.39 -13.71
CA LEU A 402 -1.60 5.10 -12.29
C LEU A 402 -0.29 4.40 -11.93
N ALA A 403 0.54 5.04 -11.13
CA ALA A 403 1.75 4.45 -10.59
C ALA A 403 1.43 3.74 -9.25
N VAL A 404 1.57 2.42 -9.24
CA VAL A 404 1.47 1.59 -8.03
C VAL A 404 2.81 0.88 -7.87
N PRO A 405 3.70 1.35 -6.97
CA PRO A 405 4.97 0.69 -6.72
C PRO A 405 4.76 -0.74 -6.23
N ALA A 406 5.56 -1.68 -6.72
CA ALA A 406 5.48 -3.10 -6.39
C ALA A 406 6.06 -3.44 -5.01
N ALA A 407 6.89 -2.53 -4.45
CA ALA A 407 7.54 -2.72 -3.15
C ALA A 407 7.64 -1.40 -2.39
N GLY A 408 8.13 -1.45 -1.14
CA GLY A 408 8.48 -0.27 -0.36
C GLY A 408 9.65 0.49 -0.99
N SER A 409 9.71 1.79 -0.77
CA SER A 409 10.81 2.63 -1.25
C SER A 409 12.10 2.43 -0.44
N GLY A 410 12.00 1.82 0.75
CA GLY A 410 13.11 1.75 1.69
C GLY A 410 13.36 3.10 2.37
N GLN A 411 14.61 3.35 2.73
CA GLN A 411 15.02 4.57 3.43
C GLN A 411 15.54 5.65 2.48
N VAL A 412 15.34 6.91 2.84
CA VAL A 412 15.84 8.06 2.10
C VAL A 412 17.36 8.16 2.28
N ILE A 413 18.09 8.22 1.17
CA ILE A 413 19.55 8.40 1.15
C ILE A 413 19.90 9.89 1.06
N GLY A 414 19.24 10.62 0.16
CA GLY A 414 19.51 12.03 -0.10
C GLY A 414 18.48 12.61 -1.07
N ALA A 415 18.85 13.70 -1.74
CA ALA A 415 18.04 14.37 -2.74
C ALA A 415 18.80 14.59 -4.05
N THR A 416 18.10 14.59 -5.17
CA THR A 416 18.64 14.98 -6.48
C THR A 416 18.78 16.50 -6.57
N SER A 417 19.54 17.00 -7.57
CA SER A 417 19.61 18.42 -7.89
C SER A 417 18.25 19.06 -8.19
N ASP A 418 17.31 18.27 -8.69
CA ASP A 418 15.95 18.71 -9.03
C ASP A 418 14.99 18.69 -7.82
N GLY A 419 15.49 18.40 -6.61
CA GLY A 419 14.74 18.44 -5.37
C GLY A 419 13.90 17.19 -5.07
N PHE A 420 14.07 16.08 -5.80
CA PHE A 420 13.44 14.81 -5.45
C PHE A 420 14.24 14.09 -4.36
N GLY A 421 13.56 13.63 -3.31
CA GLY A 421 14.15 12.68 -2.38
C GLY A 421 14.43 11.35 -3.09
N VAL A 422 15.54 10.73 -2.76
CA VAL A 422 15.93 9.41 -3.29
C VAL A 422 15.93 8.40 -2.17
N ALA A 423 15.10 7.39 -2.29
CA ALA A 423 15.01 6.29 -1.34
C ALA A 423 15.47 4.98 -1.99
N VAL A 424 16.14 4.13 -1.19
CA VAL A 424 16.60 2.81 -1.60
C VAL A 424 16.45 1.86 -0.42
N PRO A 425 15.93 0.64 -0.60
CA PRO A 425 15.98 -0.36 0.46
C PRO A 425 17.42 -0.82 0.69
N LEU A 426 17.92 -0.70 1.93
CA LEU A 426 19.23 -1.22 2.32
C LEU A 426 19.13 -2.53 3.11
N PHE A 427 17.92 -3.06 3.30
CA PHE A 427 17.68 -4.39 3.89
C PHE A 427 16.33 -4.94 3.43
N GLY A 428 16.10 -6.20 3.72
CA GLY A 428 14.87 -6.90 3.38
C GLY A 428 15.07 -8.06 2.40
N PRO A 429 14.00 -8.75 2.01
CA PRO A 429 14.11 -10.01 1.25
C PRO A 429 14.76 -9.87 -0.13
N ALA A 430 14.69 -8.68 -0.74
CA ALA A 430 15.29 -8.39 -2.05
C ALA A 430 16.75 -7.91 -1.95
N VAL A 431 17.24 -7.59 -0.74
CA VAL A 431 18.59 -7.03 -0.51
C VAL A 431 19.39 -7.99 0.33
N ARG A 432 20.41 -8.61 -0.24
CA ARG A 432 21.28 -9.56 0.48
C ARG A 432 22.61 -8.94 0.88
N ARG A 433 23.15 -8.06 0.04
CA ARG A 433 24.44 -7.45 0.27
C ARG A 433 24.45 -5.98 -0.07
N VAL A 434 24.89 -5.17 0.89
CA VAL A 434 25.09 -3.73 0.75
C VAL A 434 26.56 -3.39 1.03
N GLU A 435 27.11 -2.46 0.29
CA GLU A 435 28.45 -1.92 0.51
C GLU A 435 28.35 -0.40 0.67
N ILE A 436 28.97 0.13 1.72
CA ILE A 436 29.12 1.58 1.93
C ILE A 436 30.60 1.92 1.93
N VAL A 437 31.03 2.73 0.98
CA VAL A 437 32.40 3.25 0.85
C VAL A 437 32.39 4.72 1.23
N GLY A 438 32.95 5.07 2.36
CA GLY A 438 32.90 6.45 2.86
C GLY A 438 33.33 6.56 4.32
N GLN A 439 33.06 7.72 4.91
CA GLN A 439 33.29 7.96 6.33
C GLN A 439 32.29 7.17 7.18
N LEU A 440 32.67 6.86 8.42
CA LEU A 440 31.83 6.13 9.36
C LEU A 440 30.48 6.84 9.58
N ARG A 441 30.49 8.17 9.60
CA ARG A 441 29.30 9.01 9.77
C ARG A 441 28.20 8.70 8.75
N LEU A 442 28.55 8.48 7.46
CA LEU A 442 27.57 8.07 6.45
C LEU A 442 26.95 6.71 6.81
N THR A 443 27.75 5.75 7.25
CA THR A 443 27.23 4.43 7.64
C THR A 443 26.33 4.52 8.88
N GLN A 444 26.72 5.27 9.90
CA GLN A 444 25.90 5.50 11.09
C GLN A 444 24.54 6.15 10.73
N LEU A 445 24.54 7.14 9.85
CA LEU A 445 23.33 7.78 9.33
C LEU A 445 22.43 6.76 8.61
N MET A 446 23.00 5.92 7.76
CA MET A 446 22.25 4.89 7.05
C MET A 446 21.68 3.82 8.00
N VAL A 447 22.42 3.43 9.02
CA VAL A 447 21.97 2.51 10.07
C VAL A 447 20.84 3.13 10.89
N LEU A 448 20.95 4.39 11.31
CA LEU A 448 19.89 5.10 12.03
C LEU A 448 18.59 5.11 11.22
N ARG A 449 18.66 5.45 9.94
CA ARG A 449 17.50 5.44 9.04
C ARG A 449 16.97 4.03 8.77
N ALA A 450 17.83 3.02 8.72
CA ALA A 450 17.40 1.62 8.61
C ALA A 450 16.59 1.21 9.85
N ILE A 451 17.00 1.63 11.05
CA ILE A 451 16.24 1.40 12.28
C ILE A 451 14.88 2.09 12.22
N ALA A 452 14.80 3.34 11.73
CA ALA A 452 13.55 4.07 11.58
C ALA A 452 12.55 3.37 10.63
N VAL A 453 13.04 2.57 9.69
CA VAL A 453 12.21 1.78 8.77
C VAL A 453 12.10 0.30 9.17
N GLY A 454 12.52 -0.05 10.39
CA GLY A 454 12.25 -1.35 11.02
C GLY A 454 13.40 -2.35 10.97
N ALA A 455 14.62 -1.94 10.62
CA ALA A 455 15.78 -2.83 10.71
C ALA A 455 16.13 -3.13 12.17
N LYS A 456 16.46 -4.40 12.43
CA LYS A 456 17.12 -4.85 13.64
C LYS A 456 18.59 -5.08 13.31
N VAL A 457 19.46 -4.24 13.85
CA VAL A 457 20.86 -4.13 13.39
C VAL A 457 21.82 -4.68 14.42
N ILE A 458 22.72 -5.52 13.95
CA ILE A 458 23.90 -5.94 14.72
C ILE A 458 25.14 -5.40 14.02
N VAL A 459 26.01 -4.71 14.77
CA VAL A 459 27.27 -4.17 14.27
C VAL A 459 28.42 -4.99 14.83
N HIS A 460 29.21 -5.60 13.96
CA HIS A 460 30.51 -6.17 14.28
C HIS A 460 31.60 -5.19 13.85
N SER A 461 32.31 -4.60 14.82
CA SER A 461 33.30 -3.55 14.53
C SER A 461 34.63 -3.80 15.24
N THR A 462 35.72 -3.46 14.57
CA THR A 462 37.04 -3.36 15.19
C THR A 462 37.21 -2.11 16.05
N ARG A 463 36.28 -1.18 15.96
CA ARG A 463 36.19 0.10 16.70
C ARG A 463 34.83 0.28 17.38
N PRO A 464 34.44 -0.59 18.32
CA PRO A 464 33.13 -0.56 18.94
C PRO A 464 32.80 0.76 19.64
N ASP A 465 33.82 1.44 20.19
CA ASP A 465 33.65 2.73 20.85
C ASP A 465 33.12 3.82 19.91
N ALA A 466 33.43 3.76 18.63
CA ALA A 466 32.88 4.70 17.64
C ALA A 466 31.38 4.51 17.37
N TRP A 467 30.80 3.39 17.78
CA TRP A 467 29.37 3.10 17.68
C TRP A 467 28.62 3.27 19.01
N SER A 468 29.36 3.48 20.11
CA SER A 468 28.80 3.52 21.47
C SER A 468 27.79 4.64 21.65
N HIS A 469 28.08 5.82 21.08
CA HIS A 469 27.17 6.98 21.15
C HIS A 469 25.85 6.69 20.43
N LEU A 470 25.90 6.21 19.19
CA LEU A 470 24.70 5.85 18.42
C LEU A 470 23.87 4.78 19.16
N ALA A 471 24.53 3.75 19.71
CA ALA A 471 23.85 2.69 20.45
C ALA A 471 23.18 3.21 21.73
N ALA A 472 23.85 4.13 22.45
CA ALA A 472 23.32 4.75 23.66
C ALA A 472 22.10 5.65 23.36
N GLU A 473 22.17 6.46 22.31
CA GLU A 473 21.07 7.35 21.91
C GLU A 473 19.85 6.59 21.36
N VAL A 474 20.07 5.47 20.62
CA VAL A 474 18.97 4.58 20.21
C VAL A 474 18.32 3.92 21.43
N GLY A 475 19.11 3.56 22.46
CA GLY A 475 18.64 3.10 23.77
C GLY A 475 17.95 1.73 23.78
N GLU A 476 17.68 1.12 22.63
CA GLU A 476 16.96 -0.15 22.48
C GLU A 476 17.91 -1.24 21.90
N PRO A 477 18.40 -2.17 22.74
CA PRO A 477 19.36 -3.22 22.29
C PRO A 477 18.79 -4.17 21.23
N THR A 478 17.48 -4.29 21.10
CA THR A 478 16.83 -5.11 20.07
C THR A 478 16.83 -4.40 18.72
N ALA A 479 16.90 -3.07 18.70
CA ALA A 479 17.00 -2.27 17.47
C ALA A 479 18.46 -2.14 17.00
N LEU A 480 19.41 -1.89 17.94
CA LEU A 480 20.83 -1.77 17.65
C LEU A 480 21.69 -2.41 18.73
N SER A 481 22.49 -3.39 18.35
CA SER A 481 23.50 -3.97 19.23
C SER A 481 24.89 -3.92 18.58
N VAL A 482 25.91 -3.66 19.40
CA VAL A 482 27.31 -3.56 18.95
C VAL A 482 28.11 -4.65 19.63
N SER A 483 28.88 -5.41 18.86
CA SER A 483 29.74 -6.47 19.38
C SER A 483 31.14 -6.36 18.82
N SER A 484 32.15 -6.69 19.68
CA SER A 484 33.53 -6.86 19.25
C SER A 484 33.71 -8.18 18.48
N PRO A 485 34.77 -8.31 17.66
CA PRO A 485 35.11 -9.55 16.98
C PRO A 485 35.22 -10.71 17.97
N GLY A 486 34.44 -11.79 17.78
CA GLY A 486 34.47 -12.96 18.66
C GLY A 486 33.44 -12.99 19.80
N GLY A 487 32.69 -11.90 20.03
CA GLY A 487 31.55 -11.89 20.93
C GLY A 487 30.37 -12.62 20.28
N GLY A 488 29.86 -13.68 20.92
CA GLY A 488 28.68 -14.39 20.46
C GLY A 488 27.46 -13.46 20.53
N ALA A 489 26.86 -13.15 19.40
CA ALA A 489 25.66 -12.33 19.36
C ALA A 489 24.46 -13.14 19.89
N GLN A 490 24.03 -12.88 21.10
CA GLN A 490 22.85 -13.52 21.71
C GLN A 490 21.54 -13.23 20.95
N HIS A 491 21.54 -12.26 20.03
CA HIS A 491 20.36 -11.81 19.27
C HIS A 491 20.47 -12.06 17.75
N ALA A 492 21.44 -12.85 17.29
CA ALA A 492 21.70 -13.07 15.87
C ALA A 492 20.50 -13.64 15.09
N ALA A 493 19.64 -14.43 15.75
CA ALA A 493 18.48 -15.06 15.12
C ALA A 493 17.36 -14.09 14.74
N ALA A 494 17.34 -12.88 15.30
CA ALA A 494 16.29 -11.87 15.05
C ALA A 494 16.78 -10.68 14.22
N ALA A 495 18.09 -10.63 13.87
CA ALA A 495 18.66 -9.52 13.10
C ALA A 495 18.20 -9.56 11.65
N THR A 496 17.78 -8.40 11.13
CA THR A 496 17.45 -8.21 9.72
C THR A 496 18.61 -7.59 8.93
N MET A 497 19.57 -6.96 9.63
CA MET A 497 20.78 -6.38 9.04
C MET A 497 21.99 -6.66 9.93
N ILE A 498 23.09 -7.06 9.32
CA ILE A 498 24.38 -7.25 9.99
C ILE A 498 25.41 -6.35 9.33
N VAL A 499 26.01 -5.47 10.12
CA VAL A 499 27.04 -4.51 9.67
C VAL A 499 28.41 -5.04 10.04
N TYR A 500 29.33 -5.11 9.08
CA TYR A 500 30.75 -5.45 9.28
C TYR A 500 31.62 -4.21 9.05
N ASP A 501 32.17 -3.67 10.12
CA ASP A 501 33.03 -2.48 10.11
C ASP A 501 34.46 -2.85 10.49
N GLY A 502 35.35 -2.93 9.50
CA GLY A 502 36.76 -3.35 9.67
C GLY A 502 36.92 -4.84 9.99
N VAL A 503 35.87 -5.63 9.94
CA VAL A 503 35.89 -7.08 10.23
C VAL A 503 35.52 -7.84 8.96
N GLY A 504 36.18 -8.97 8.71
CA GLY A 504 35.79 -9.89 7.65
C GLY A 504 34.45 -10.55 7.93
N SER A 505 33.61 -10.74 6.91
CA SER A 505 32.31 -11.39 7.07
C SER A 505 32.47 -12.86 7.49
N ALA A 506 31.73 -13.28 8.51
CA ALA A 506 31.71 -14.66 8.99
C ALA A 506 30.84 -15.62 8.16
N GLY A 507 30.52 -15.28 6.91
CA GLY A 507 29.65 -16.08 6.04
C GLY A 507 28.26 -15.47 5.81
N GLN A 508 27.48 -16.08 4.93
CA GLN A 508 26.09 -15.63 4.68
C GLN A 508 25.19 -16.07 5.83
N VAL A 509 24.51 -15.11 6.48
CA VAL A 509 23.39 -15.40 7.35
C VAL A 509 22.14 -15.47 6.46
N ALA A 510 21.45 -16.61 6.46
CA ALA A 510 20.46 -16.95 5.43
C ALA A 510 19.30 -15.97 5.27
N GLU A 511 18.97 -15.17 6.29
CA GLU A 511 17.80 -14.29 6.29
C GLU A 511 18.11 -12.81 6.52
N ALA A 512 19.34 -12.42 6.93
CA ALA A 512 19.72 -11.04 7.16
C ALA A 512 20.48 -10.44 5.97
N THR A 513 20.32 -9.14 5.78
CA THR A 513 21.14 -8.36 4.85
C THR A 513 22.52 -8.11 5.46
N VAL A 514 23.57 -8.33 4.70
CA VAL A 514 24.96 -8.05 5.10
C VAL A 514 25.39 -6.70 4.54
N LEU A 515 25.82 -5.79 5.41
CA LEU A 515 26.36 -4.49 5.07
C LEU A 515 27.85 -4.43 5.39
N HIS A 516 28.69 -4.15 4.40
CA HIS A 516 30.12 -3.95 4.56
C HIS A 516 30.47 -2.47 4.54
N VAL A 517 31.23 -2.04 5.54
CA VAL A 517 31.81 -0.69 5.65
C VAL A 517 33.24 -0.70 5.12
N ARG A 518 33.54 0.21 4.21
CA ARG A 518 34.86 0.41 3.64
C ARG A 518 35.33 1.84 3.80
N ALA A 519 36.65 2.01 3.99
CA ALA A 519 37.23 3.33 4.10
C ALA A 519 37.13 4.15 2.80
N PRO A 520 37.13 5.49 2.87
CA PRO A 520 37.21 6.35 1.69
C PRO A 520 38.49 6.03 0.88
N GLY A 521 38.32 5.91 -0.45
CA GLY A 521 39.47 5.62 -1.34
C GLY A 521 39.82 4.13 -1.50
N GLU A 522 39.28 3.24 -0.71
CA GLU A 522 39.24 1.82 -1.08
C GLU A 522 38.35 1.65 -2.31
N VAL A 523 38.96 1.88 -3.48
CA VAL A 523 38.28 1.60 -4.75
C VAL A 523 38.06 0.09 -4.81
N SER A 524 36.94 -0.33 -4.32
CA SER A 524 36.50 -1.66 -4.65
C SER A 524 36.25 -1.71 -6.15
N ALA A 525 37.01 -2.49 -6.88
CA ALA A 525 36.46 -3.21 -7.99
C ALA A 525 35.14 -3.79 -7.42
N ALA A 526 33.97 -3.28 -7.86
CA ALA A 526 32.67 -3.57 -7.30
C ALA A 526 32.65 -5.02 -6.82
N VAL A 527 32.41 -5.24 -5.50
CA VAL A 527 32.35 -6.62 -5.00
C VAL A 527 31.34 -7.33 -5.87
N PRO A 528 31.73 -8.33 -6.65
CA PRO A 528 30.78 -9.02 -7.52
C PRO A 528 29.66 -9.55 -6.66
N GLY A 529 28.43 -9.02 -6.86
CA GLY A 529 27.24 -9.47 -6.16
C GLY A 529 26.70 -8.57 -5.03
N ALA A 530 27.13 -7.31 -4.90
CA ALA A 530 26.43 -6.34 -4.06
C ALA A 530 25.14 -5.84 -4.77
N ASP A 531 24.01 -5.85 -4.05
CA ASP A 531 22.73 -5.36 -4.56
C ASP A 531 22.69 -3.83 -4.60
N VAL A 532 23.30 -3.20 -3.57
CA VAL A 532 23.41 -1.74 -3.43
C VAL A 532 24.82 -1.37 -3.00
N VAL A 533 25.41 -0.38 -3.67
CA VAL A 533 26.69 0.22 -3.27
C VAL A 533 26.48 1.73 -3.12
N LEU A 534 26.82 2.26 -1.95
CA LEU A 534 26.84 3.69 -1.67
C LEU A 534 28.29 4.15 -1.62
N VAL A 535 28.65 5.15 -2.41
CA VAL A 535 30.02 5.69 -2.45
C VAL A 535 29.96 7.18 -2.14
N GLU A 536 30.58 7.58 -1.03
CA GLU A 536 30.76 8.98 -0.67
C GLU A 536 31.83 9.61 -1.57
N SER A 537 31.60 10.83 -2.05
CA SER A 537 32.55 11.55 -2.90
C SER A 537 33.79 11.96 -2.09
N ALA A 538 34.96 11.78 -2.66
CA ALA A 538 36.22 12.21 -2.04
C ALA A 538 36.34 13.75 -1.94
N THR A 539 35.59 14.49 -2.77
CA THR A 539 35.63 15.96 -2.86
C THR A 539 34.51 16.67 -2.10
N ASP A 540 33.37 16.04 -1.97
CA ASP A 540 32.20 16.58 -1.22
C ASP A 540 31.58 15.46 -0.37
N PRO A 541 31.76 15.49 0.97
CA PRO A 541 31.20 14.45 1.85
C PRO A 541 29.66 14.43 1.88
N HIS A 542 29.01 15.44 1.32
CA HIS A 542 27.56 15.44 1.15
C HIS A 542 27.09 14.78 -0.14
N GLU A 543 28.00 14.47 -1.06
CA GLU A 543 27.66 13.83 -2.33
C GLU A 543 27.84 12.31 -2.22
N VAL A 544 26.77 11.56 -2.48
CA VAL A 544 26.75 10.10 -2.43
C VAL A 544 26.31 9.54 -3.77
N THR A 545 27.11 8.65 -4.33
CA THR A 545 26.78 7.90 -5.53
C THR A 545 26.17 6.56 -5.13
N ILE A 546 24.93 6.31 -5.59
CA ILE A 546 24.17 5.08 -5.40
C ILE A 546 24.34 4.22 -6.65
N ARG A 547 24.82 2.99 -6.49
CA ARG A 547 24.91 2.00 -7.58
C ARG A 547 24.04 0.81 -7.28
N THR A 548 23.20 0.44 -8.22
CA THR A 548 22.33 -0.75 -8.17
C THR A 548 22.42 -1.49 -9.50
N ALA A 549 21.81 -2.66 -9.59
CA ALA A 549 21.71 -3.39 -10.86
C ALA A 549 20.97 -2.62 -11.97
N ARG A 550 20.16 -1.60 -11.60
CA ARG A 550 19.40 -0.76 -12.55
C ARG A 550 20.20 0.45 -13.06
N GLY A 551 21.28 0.83 -12.38
CA GLY A 551 22.15 1.93 -12.80
C GLY A 551 22.79 2.70 -11.65
N VAL A 552 23.29 3.88 -11.97
CA VAL A 552 24.06 4.76 -11.08
C VAL A 552 23.32 6.10 -10.96
N LEU A 553 23.17 6.58 -9.73
CA LEU A 553 22.55 7.87 -9.44
C LEU A 553 23.38 8.60 -8.37
N THR A 554 23.66 9.86 -8.60
CA THR A 554 24.34 10.71 -7.62
C THR A 554 23.34 11.61 -6.93
N VAL A 555 23.41 11.68 -5.60
CA VAL A 555 22.51 12.42 -4.73
C VAL A 555 23.29 13.24 -3.72
N ARG A 556 22.70 14.29 -3.22
CA ARG A 556 23.21 15.01 -2.06
C ARG A 556 22.57 14.45 -0.79
N ALA A 557 23.39 13.95 0.12
CA ALA A 557 22.91 13.49 1.42
C ALA A 557 22.25 14.66 2.18
N VAL A 558 21.02 14.45 2.62
CA VAL A 558 20.26 15.42 3.40
C VAL A 558 20.24 14.94 4.84
N THR A 559 20.58 15.79 5.78
CA THR A 559 20.49 15.52 7.22
C THR A 559 19.70 16.62 7.91
N ILE A 560 19.01 16.29 8.98
CA ILE A 560 18.35 17.26 9.85
C ILE A 560 19.11 17.38 11.17
N PRO A 561 19.01 18.52 11.88
CA PRO A 561 19.76 18.73 13.14
C PRO A 561 19.50 17.66 14.20
N GLU A 562 18.28 17.11 14.22
CA GLU A 562 17.87 16.07 15.15
C GLU A 562 18.60 14.75 14.94
N GLU A 563 18.89 14.38 13.68
CA GLU A 563 19.72 13.20 13.36
C GLU A 563 21.17 13.39 13.86
N SER A 564 21.67 14.62 13.87
CA SER A 564 23.05 14.90 14.28
C SER A 564 23.32 14.58 15.77
N ARG A 565 22.28 14.51 16.62
CA ARG A 565 22.43 14.09 18.02
C ARG A 565 22.82 12.62 18.17
N TYR A 566 22.45 11.79 17.20
CA TYR A 566 22.74 10.36 17.18
C TYR A 566 24.10 10.07 16.56
N LEU A 567 24.69 11.04 15.86
CA LEU A 567 25.95 10.88 15.15
C LEU A 567 27.06 11.55 15.96
N ASP A 568 28.18 10.87 16.17
CA ASP A 568 29.33 11.51 16.79
C ASP A 568 29.66 12.81 16.04
N ALA A 569 29.79 13.91 16.78
CA ALA A 569 30.43 15.09 16.24
C ALA A 569 31.80 14.64 15.74
N ALA A 570 32.08 14.83 14.45
CA ALA A 570 33.45 14.61 13.96
C ALA A 570 34.39 15.33 14.94
N PRO A 571 35.54 14.75 15.32
CA PRO A 571 36.52 15.46 16.11
C PRO A 571 37.09 16.62 15.24
N ASP A 572 36.29 17.66 15.10
CA ASP A 572 36.68 18.93 14.57
C ASP A 572 37.40 19.69 15.68
N SER A 573 38.68 19.86 15.45
CA SER A 573 39.63 20.68 16.14
C SER A 573 40.67 19.88 16.94
N VAL A 574 41.72 19.54 16.23
CA VAL A 574 43.07 19.56 16.82
C VAL A 574 43.23 20.95 17.43
N PRO A 575 43.45 21.11 18.76
CA PRO A 575 43.79 22.39 19.34
C PRO A 575 45.08 22.86 18.67
N GLN A 576 45.10 24.00 17.99
CA GLN A 576 46.31 24.64 17.61
C GLN A 576 47.08 24.96 18.90
N PRO A 577 48.37 24.51 19.02
CA PRO A 577 49.18 24.90 20.13
C PRO A 577 49.42 26.41 20.09
N ALA A 578 49.24 27.07 21.25
CA ALA A 578 49.46 28.49 21.47
C ALA A 578 50.87 28.93 21.21
#